data_f99e7e05dddcafe3467b84baa2d7259b
#
_entry.id   f99e7e05dddcafe3467b84baa2d7259b
#
_cell.length_a   1.000
_cell.length_b   1.000
_cell.length_c   1.000
_cell.angle_alpha   90.00
_cell.angle_beta   90.00
_cell.angle_gamma   90.00
#
_symmetry.space_group_name_H-M   'P 1'
#
loop_
_entity.id
_entity.type
_entity.pdbx_description
1 polymer ?
#
loop_
_entity_poly.entity_id
_entity_poly.type
_entity_poly.pdbx_seq_one_letter_code
_entity_poly.pdbx_strand_id
1 'polypeptide(L)'
;MIVVETMFFDSDDYNVDTEVIPCDSKETAKAVVEKVYEKVLEDYDFDDDEDRQRWENKNVRRAKNGSIHIEGGDCGYAEINIVDKEPVTADTVSSFEASVGCFY
;
A
#
# COMPACT_ATOMS: atom_id res chain seq x y z
N MET A 1 -9.77 14.34 -2.43
CA MET A 1 -10.23 13.11 -1.75
C MET A 1 -9.01 12.29 -1.32
N ILE A 2 -8.99 11.88 -0.07
CA ILE A 2 -7.91 11.06 0.45
C ILE A 2 -8.32 9.59 0.38
N VAL A 3 -7.45 8.78 -0.19
CA VAL A 3 -7.70 7.34 -0.31
C VAL A 3 -6.48 6.56 0.17
N VAL A 4 -6.70 5.35 0.65
CA VAL A 4 -5.63 4.39 0.88
C VAL A 4 -5.68 3.39 -0.26
N GLU A 5 -4.62 3.32 -1.03
CA GLU A 5 -4.47 2.35 -2.11
C GLU A 5 -3.58 1.21 -1.63
N THR A 6 -4.06 0.00 -1.75
CA THR A 6 -3.28 -1.19 -1.40
C THR A 6 -2.94 -1.97 -2.65
N MET A 7 -1.74 -2.53 -2.65
CA MET A 7 -1.30 -3.44 -3.69
C MET A 7 -0.54 -4.59 -3.04
N PHE A 8 -1.00 -5.81 -3.33
CA PHE A 8 -0.35 -7.02 -2.84
C PHE A 8 0.06 -7.87 -4.02
N PHE A 9 1.31 -8.23 -4.07
CA PHE A 9 1.84 -9.13 -5.09
C PHE A 9 2.30 -10.42 -4.43
N ASP A 10 1.71 -11.53 -4.86
CA ASP A 10 2.11 -12.86 -4.45
C ASP A 10 3.00 -13.46 -5.54
N SER A 11 4.25 -13.69 -5.21
CA SER A 11 5.22 -14.24 -6.17
C SER A 11 4.94 -15.69 -6.55
N ASP A 12 4.28 -16.45 -5.69
CA ASP A 12 3.95 -17.85 -5.98
C ASP A 12 2.84 -17.99 -7.01
N ASP A 13 1.82 -17.14 -6.90
CA ASP A 13 0.66 -17.19 -7.80
C ASP A 13 0.74 -16.17 -8.93
N TYR A 14 1.74 -15.32 -8.94
CA TYR A 14 1.85 -14.18 -9.88
C TYR A 14 0.59 -13.32 -9.90
N ASN A 15 -0.06 -13.20 -8.76
CA ASN A 15 -1.32 -12.50 -8.62
C ASN A 15 -1.12 -11.14 -7.98
N VAL A 16 -1.79 -10.12 -8.52
CA VAL A 16 -1.76 -8.76 -7.96
C VAL A 16 -3.16 -8.39 -7.52
N ASP A 17 -3.32 -8.16 -6.23
CA ASP A 17 -4.57 -7.67 -5.67
C ASP A 17 -4.43 -6.19 -5.34
N THR A 18 -5.39 -5.38 -5.79
CA THR A 18 -5.42 -3.95 -5.52
C THR A 18 -6.76 -3.55 -4.93
N GLU A 19 -6.72 -2.60 -4.02
CA GLU A 19 -7.93 -2.07 -3.39
C GLU A 19 -7.77 -0.58 -3.14
N VAL A 20 -8.87 0.16 -3.22
CA VAL A 20 -8.90 1.60 -2.94
C VAL A 20 -9.92 1.85 -1.84
N ILE A 21 -9.48 2.44 -0.74
CA ILE A 21 -10.31 2.71 0.43
C ILE A 21 -10.44 4.22 0.61
N PRO A 22 -11.63 4.83 0.35
CA PRO A 22 -11.83 6.25 0.57
C PRO A 22 -11.78 6.59 2.05
N CYS A 23 -11.16 7.72 2.39
CA CYS A 23 -11.03 8.20 3.76
C CYS A 23 -11.49 9.65 3.87
N ASP A 24 -12.02 10.01 5.02
CA ASP A 24 -12.53 11.36 5.25
C ASP A 24 -11.44 12.35 5.67
N SER A 25 -10.31 11.86 6.15
CA SER A 25 -9.20 12.70 6.61
C SER A 25 -7.87 11.95 6.53
N LYS A 26 -6.77 12.69 6.67
CA LYS A 26 -5.43 12.11 6.73
C LYS A 26 -5.25 11.22 7.96
N GLU A 27 -5.84 11.61 9.08
CA GLU A 27 -5.80 10.84 10.33
C GLU A 27 -6.49 9.49 10.15
N THR A 28 -7.66 9.48 9.51
CA THR A 28 -8.38 8.25 9.20
C THR A 28 -7.55 7.38 8.25
N ALA A 29 -6.93 7.99 7.24
CA ALA A 29 -6.08 7.26 6.29
C ALA A 29 -4.91 6.58 7.02
N LYS A 30 -4.23 7.27 7.92
CA LYS A 30 -3.14 6.68 8.71
C LYS A 30 -3.62 5.51 9.57
N ALA A 31 -4.79 5.66 10.19
CA ALA A 31 -5.38 4.58 10.99
C ALA A 31 -5.72 3.35 10.12
N VAL A 32 -6.25 3.59 8.92
CA VAL A 32 -6.55 2.52 7.96
C VAL A 32 -5.26 1.81 7.54
N VAL A 33 -4.21 2.55 7.23
CA VAL A 33 -2.91 1.98 6.85
C VAL A 33 -2.39 1.05 7.94
N GLU A 34 -2.44 1.48 9.20
CA GLU A 34 -1.96 0.65 10.31
C GLU A 34 -2.81 -0.61 10.50
N LYS A 35 -4.12 -0.52 10.32
CA LYS A 35 -5.00 -1.69 10.39
C LYS A 35 -4.73 -2.68 9.26
N VAL A 36 -4.54 -2.19 8.05
CA VAL A 36 -4.20 -3.05 6.90
C VAL A 36 -2.85 -3.73 7.15
N TYR A 37 -1.88 -2.97 7.64
CA TYR A 37 -0.56 -3.49 7.97
C TYR A 37 -0.63 -4.63 9.00
N GLU A 38 -1.38 -4.45 10.09
CA GLU A 38 -1.55 -5.51 11.08
C GLU A 38 -2.24 -6.74 10.49
N LYS A 39 -3.20 -6.56 9.58
CA LYS A 39 -3.83 -7.69 8.89
C LYS A 39 -2.84 -8.45 8.01
N VAL A 40 -1.97 -7.75 7.32
CA VAL A 40 -0.92 -8.37 6.51
C VAL A 40 -0.02 -9.23 7.40
N LEU A 41 0.33 -8.73 8.59
CA LEU A 41 1.22 -9.44 9.51
C LEU A 41 0.54 -10.59 10.28
N GLU A 42 -0.79 -10.70 10.25
CA GLU A 42 -1.49 -11.81 10.90
C GLU A 42 -1.05 -13.18 10.40
N ASP A 43 -0.68 -13.25 9.12
CA ASP A 43 -0.23 -14.50 8.48
C ASP A 43 1.25 -14.82 8.75
N TYR A 44 1.98 -13.87 9.37
CA TYR A 44 3.38 -14.08 9.72
C TYR A 44 3.48 -14.65 11.12
N ASP A 45 4.37 -15.60 11.29
CA ASP A 45 4.59 -16.28 12.56
C ASP A 45 5.89 -15.80 13.19
N PHE A 46 5.76 -14.80 14.06
CA PHE A 46 6.91 -14.26 14.80
C PHE A 46 7.02 -14.93 16.16
N ASP A 47 8.23 -15.32 16.54
CA ASP A 47 8.47 -15.97 17.82
C ASP A 47 8.26 -15.02 19.02
N ASP A 48 8.66 -13.75 18.85
CA ASP A 48 8.52 -12.72 19.87
C ASP A 48 8.58 -11.33 19.23
N ASP A 49 8.50 -10.29 20.05
CA ASP A 49 8.53 -8.90 19.58
C ASP A 49 9.87 -8.52 18.97
N GLU A 50 10.97 -9.10 19.45
CA GLU A 50 12.31 -8.84 18.89
C GLU A 50 12.42 -9.43 17.49
N ASP A 51 11.87 -10.62 17.28
CA ASP A 51 11.86 -11.27 15.98
C ASP A 51 11.06 -10.44 14.97
N ARG A 52 9.88 -9.97 15.38
CA ARG A 52 9.07 -9.08 14.57
C ARG A 52 9.83 -7.79 14.24
N GLN A 53 10.47 -7.17 15.23
CA GLN A 53 11.21 -5.93 15.03
C GLN A 53 12.37 -6.10 14.06
N ARG A 54 13.09 -7.20 14.12
CA ARG A 54 14.19 -7.48 13.17
C ARG A 54 13.65 -7.64 11.76
N TRP A 55 12.54 -8.33 11.61
CA TRP A 55 11.91 -8.49 10.31
C TRP A 55 11.44 -7.14 9.75
N GLU A 56 10.79 -6.32 10.57
CA GLU A 56 10.33 -5.00 10.17
C GLU A 56 11.49 -4.11 9.75
N ASN A 57 12.57 -4.09 10.50
CA ASN A 57 13.75 -3.28 10.16
C ASN A 57 14.35 -3.65 8.81
N LYS A 58 14.26 -4.91 8.43
CA LYS A 58 14.80 -5.41 7.17
C LYS A 58 13.85 -5.21 5.99
N ASN A 59 12.55 -5.37 6.19
CA ASN A 59 11.60 -5.52 5.11
C ASN A 59 10.56 -4.41 4.99
N VAL A 60 10.43 -3.55 6.00
CA VAL A 60 9.36 -2.55 6.05
C VAL A 60 9.96 -1.14 5.98
N ARG A 61 9.38 -0.32 5.11
CA ARG A 61 9.74 1.09 5.00
C ARG A 61 8.50 1.94 5.22
N ARG A 62 8.63 2.95 6.06
CA ARG A 62 7.55 3.88 6.38
C ARG A 62 7.85 5.26 5.82
N ALA A 63 6.92 5.81 5.07
CA ALA A 63 7.03 7.17 4.55
C ALA A 63 6.51 8.19 5.57
N LYS A 64 6.90 9.44 5.38
CA LYS A 64 6.48 10.53 6.26
C LYS A 64 4.97 10.73 6.29
N ASN A 65 4.29 10.46 5.18
CA ASN A 65 2.84 10.61 5.10
C ASN A 65 2.06 9.46 5.77
N GLY A 66 2.75 8.44 6.25
CA GLY A 66 2.14 7.26 6.87
C GLY A 66 2.02 6.04 5.95
N SER A 67 2.38 6.17 4.68
CA SER A 67 2.39 5.04 3.75
C SER A 67 3.41 4.00 4.16
N ILE A 68 3.12 2.73 3.89
CA ILE A 68 3.99 1.60 4.25
C ILE A 68 4.30 0.78 2.99
N HIS A 69 5.57 0.42 2.87
CA HIS A 69 6.07 -0.44 1.81
C HIS A 69 6.72 -1.67 2.44
N ILE A 70 6.26 -2.85 2.02
CA ILE A 70 6.80 -4.13 2.50
C ILE A 70 7.47 -4.82 1.34
N GLU A 71 8.75 -5.14 1.48
CA GLU A 71 9.54 -5.74 0.42
C GLU A 71 10.27 -6.96 0.94
N GLY A 72 10.12 -8.03 0.21
CA GLY A 72 10.90 -9.23 0.47
C GLY A 72 10.20 -10.28 1.30
N GLY A 73 10.90 -11.37 1.51
CA GLY A 73 10.39 -12.55 2.16
C GLY A 73 9.60 -13.43 1.20
N ASP A 74 9.09 -14.50 1.74
CA ASP A 74 8.38 -15.53 0.97
C ASP A 74 7.01 -15.08 0.48
N CYS A 75 6.51 -13.96 0.98
CA CYS A 75 5.16 -13.48 0.68
C CYS A 75 5.11 -12.43 -0.42
N GLY A 76 6.27 -12.06 -1.00
CA GLY A 76 6.31 -11.13 -2.10
C GLY A 76 6.38 -9.66 -1.66
N TYR A 77 5.45 -8.85 -2.11
CA TYR A 77 5.57 -7.40 -2.08
C TYR A 77 4.22 -6.79 -1.73
N ALA A 78 4.22 -5.75 -0.92
CA ALA A 78 3.00 -5.04 -0.58
C ALA A 78 3.24 -3.54 -0.48
N GLU A 79 2.28 -2.75 -0.95
CA GLU A 79 2.26 -1.31 -0.76
C GLU A 79 0.92 -0.90 -0.16
N ILE A 80 0.98 -0.05 0.85
CA ILE A 80 -0.19 0.53 1.50
C ILE A 80 0.03 2.04 1.46
N ASN A 81 -0.54 2.70 0.47
CA ASN A 81 -0.25 4.08 0.15
C ASN A 81 -1.40 5.03 0.49
N ILE A 82 -1.06 6.15 1.13
CA ILE A 82 -1.99 7.26 1.31
C ILE A 82 -1.84 8.17 0.09
N VAL A 83 -2.92 8.38 -0.64
CA VAL A 83 -2.92 9.21 -1.85
C VAL A 83 -4.01 10.27 -1.73
N ASP A 84 -3.64 11.52 -2.03
CA ASP A 84 -4.60 12.60 -2.11
C ASP A 84 -4.97 12.78 -3.58
N LYS A 85 -6.17 12.36 -3.94
CA LYS A 85 -6.67 12.44 -5.31
C LYS A 85 -7.63 13.60 -5.47
N GLU A 86 -7.41 14.38 -6.53
CA GLU A 86 -8.35 15.42 -6.91
C GLU A 86 -9.58 14.80 -7.59
N PRO A 87 -10.73 15.50 -7.55
CA PRO A 87 -11.90 15.03 -8.29
C PRO A 87 -11.58 14.88 -9.77
N VAL A 88 -12.13 13.83 -10.37
CA VAL A 88 -11.94 13.58 -11.79
C VAL A 88 -12.66 14.65 -12.61
N THR A 89 -11.91 15.32 -13.50
CA THR A 89 -12.44 16.30 -14.44
C THR A 89 -12.12 15.82 -15.87
N ALA A 90 -12.70 16.49 -16.86
CA ALA A 90 -12.40 16.19 -18.26
C ALA A 90 -10.90 16.35 -18.56
N ASP A 91 -10.26 17.36 -17.97
CA ASP A 91 -8.82 17.58 -18.13
C ASP A 91 -8.01 16.46 -17.49
N THR A 92 -8.43 15.98 -16.34
CA THR A 92 -7.78 14.84 -15.65
C THR A 92 -7.84 13.59 -16.53
N VAL A 93 -8.98 13.32 -17.14
CA VAL A 93 -9.15 12.16 -18.04
C VAL A 93 -8.23 12.30 -19.25
N SER A 94 -8.15 13.49 -19.86
CA SER A 94 -7.26 13.73 -21.00
C SER A 94 -5.80 13.47 -20.64
N SER A 95 -5.38 13.93 -19.47
CA SER A 95 -4.01 13.70 -18.98
C SER A 95 -3.74 12.21 -18.77
N PHE A 96 -4.71 11.48 -18.23
CA PHE A 96 -4.60 10.04 -18.03
C PHE A 96 -4.43 9.30 -19.36
N GLU A 97 -5.23 9.63 -20.37
CA GLU A 97 -5.13 9.02 -21.69
C GLU A 97 -3.75 9.24 -22.32
N ALA A 98 -3.22 10.46 -22.20
CA ALA A 98 -1.89 10.77 -22.71
C ALA A 98 -0.81 9.94 -21.99
N SER A 99 -0.95 9.74 -20.68
CA SER A 99 0.00 8.93 -19.90
C SER A 99 -0.07 7.46 -20.29
N VAL A 100 -1.28 6.93 -20.48
CA VAL A 100 -1.48 5.53 -20.90
C VAL A 100 -0.86 5.31 -22.30
N GLY A 101 -0.98 6.28 -23.20
CA GLY A 101 -0.38 6.21 -24.52
C GLY A 101 1.14 6.04 -24.51
N CYS A 102 1.81 6.45 -23.43
CA CYS A 102 3.25 6.31 -23.30
C CYS A 102 3.71 4.89 -22.99
N PHE A 103 2.81 3.99 -22.59
CA PHE A 103 3.14 2.59 -22.27
C PHE A 103 3.14 1.69 -23.51
N TYR A 104 2.71 2.18 -24.63
CA TYR A 104 2.68 1.47 -25.89
C TYR A 104 3.73 2.01 -26.84
#